data_80e0e5cd51b32e340f2077429b3df3ca
#
_entry.id   80e0e5cd51b32e340f2077429b3df3ca
#
_cell.length_a   1.000
_cell.length_b   1.000
_cell.length_c   1.000
_cell.angle_alpha   90.00
_cell.angle_beta   90.00
_cell.angle_gamma   90.00
#
_symmetry.space_group_name_H-M   'P 1'
#
loop_
_entity.id
_entity.type
_entity.pdbx_description
1 polymer ?
#
loop_
_entity_poly.entity_id
_entity_poly.type
_entity_poly.pdbx_seq_one_letter_code
_entity_poly.pdbx_strand_id
1 'polypeptide(L)'
;EKVIDLWRKFDHVKISCSIDDLGIRNEYIRHPTNWDTVMKNFLRLKEEDFEIDITQTVSFMNYSTLGDFYNFFYKEHGTYVYHNMVYDPIILSPAVLPKKMRDNIHKTFENVFEDWRFEQLLSMFSNETNEKNWNDAIEYTNKLDKIRDQNIGDYLSEFKEIM
;
A
#
# COMPACT_ATOMS: atom_id res chain seq x y z
N GLU A 1 17.73 -19.09 4.15
CA GLU A 1 19.00 -19.53 3.50
C GLU A 1 18.73 -20.60 2.45
N LYS A 2 18.11 -21.73 2.80
CA LYS A 2 17.90 -22.85 1.84
C LYS A 2 17.17 -22.46 0.54
N VAL A 3 16.23 -21.51 0.59
CA VAL A 3 15.50 -21.06 -0.59
C VAL A 3 16.39 -20.17 -1.47
N ILE A 4 17.12 -19.23 -0.88
CA ILE A 4 18.07 -18.37 -1.60
C ILE A 4 19.16 -19.22 -2.28
N ASP A 5 19.70 -20.22 -1.57
CA ASP A 5 20.70 -21.15 -2.14
C ASP A 5 20.16 -21.95 -3.31
N LEU A 6 18.86 -22.24 -3.32
CA LEU A 6 18.20 -22.87 -4.46
C LEU A 6 18.04 -21.88 -5.62
N TRP A 7 17.61 -20.64 -5.36
CA TRP A 7 17.42 -19.60 -6.38
C TRP A 7 18.74 -19.24 -7.08
N ARG A 8 19.85 -19.18 -6.35
CA ARG A 8 21.19 -18.94 -6.93
C ARG A 8 21.62 -19.94 -8.02
N LYS A 9 20.89 -21.05 -8.17
CA LYS A 9 21.17 -22.06 -9.22
C LYS A 9 20.53 -21.73 -10.57
N PHE A 10 19.72 -20.66 -10.64
CA PHE A 10 19.07 -20.23 -11.85
C PHE A 10 19.81 -19.03 -12.43
N ASP A 11 19.89 -18.95 -13.76
CA ASP A 11 20.57 -17.87 -14.47
C ASP A 11 19.86 -16.51 -14.31
N HIS A 12 18.55 -16.53 -14.06
CA HIS A 12 17.75 -15.33 -13.84
C HIS A 12 16.67 -15.60 -12.80
N VAL A 13 16.63 -14.76 -11.77
CA VAL A 13 15.63 -14.81 -10.71
C VAL A 13 14.99 -13.43 -10.53
N LYS A 14 13.68 -13.39 -10.67
CA LYS A 14 12.88 -12.19 -10.37
C LYS A 14 11.98 -12.45 -9.17
N ILE A 15 12.00 -11.52 -8.21
CA ILE A 15 11.24 -11.61 -6.96
C ILE A 15 10.38 -10.36 -6.82
N SER A 16 9.06 -10.54 -6.79
CA SER A 16 8.12 -9.47 -6.47
C SER A 16 7.75 -9.54 -4.99
N CYS A 17 8.19 -8.55 -4.23
CA CYS A 17 7.89 -8.46 -2.80
C CYS A 17 6.53 -7.78 -2.61
N SER A 18 5.58 -8.49 -1.98
CA SER A 18 4.27 -7.93 -1.67
C SER A 18 4.34 -7.11 -0.38
N ILE A 19 4.40 -5.80 -0.49
CA ILE A 19 4.44 -4.84 0.62
C ILE A 19 3.41 -3.74 0.30
N ASP A 20 2.54 -3.39 1.25
CA ASP A 20 1.41 -2.51 0.97
C ASP A 20 1.54 -1.11 1.60
N ASP A 21 2.36 -0.95 2.67
CA ASP A 21 2.65 0.36 3.29
C ASP A 21 3.97 0.30 4.08
N LEU A 22 4.30 1.36 4.82
CA LEU A 22 5.50 1.48 5.64
C LEU A 22 5.19 1.29 7.13
N GLY A 23 6.14 0.70 7.87
CA GLY A 23 6.08 0.63 9.32
C GLY A 23 4.84 -0.08 9.85
N ILE A 24 4.29 0.50 10.93
CA ILE A 24 3.10 -0.04 11.61
C ILE A 24 1.86 -0.07 10.71
N ARG A 25 1.79 0.80 9.68
CA ARG A 25 0.70 0.81 8.71
C ARG A 25 0.68 -0.49 7.91
N ASN A 26 1.84 -0.97 7.46
CA ASN A 26 1.97 -2.26 6.81
C ASN A 26 1.58 -3.42 7.74
N GLU A 27 1.92 -3.32 9.03
CA GLU A 27 1.55 -4.33 10.03
C GLU A 27 0.03 -4.44 10.20
N TYR A 28 -0.68 -3.31 10.17
CA TYR A 28 -2.14 -3.29 10.22
C TYR A 28 -2.76 -3.87 8.94
N ILE A 29 -2.34 -3.37 7.77
CA ILE A 29 -2.92 -3.75 6.47
C ILE A 29 -2.65 -5.24 6.18
N ARG A 30 -1.44 -5.70 6.44
CA ARG A 30 -1.00 -7.10 6.21
C ARG A 30 -0.87 -7.91 7.51
N HIS A 31 -1.79 -7.73 8.44
CA HIS A 31 -1.79 -8.48 9.70
C HIS A 31 -1.67 -10.02 9.47
N PRO A 32 -0.82 -10.75 10.23
CA PRO A 32 0.01 -10.33 11.36
C PRO A 32 1.50 -10.14 11.00
N THR A 33 1.83 -9.33 9.99
CA THR A 33 3.23 -9.09 9.64
C THR A 33 3.95 -8.23 10.68
N ASN A 34 5.27 -8.36 10.74
CA ASN A 34 6.15 -7.49 11.51
C ASN A 34 7.06 -6.73 10.56
N TRP A 35 7.06 -5.40 10.65
CA TRP A 35 7.77 -4.52 9.73
C TRP A 35 9.28 -4.75 9.71
N ASP A 36 9.90 -4.89 10.88
CA ASP A 36 11.35 -5.12 10.96
C ASP A 36 11.76 -6.40 10.26
N THR A 37 10.93 -7.44 10.37
CA THR A 37 11.13 -8.72 9.66
C THR A 37 10.97 -8.55 8.15
N VAL A 38 9.96 -7.78 7.70
CA VAL A 38 9.75 -7.49 6.28
C VAL A 38 10.96 -6.76 5.71
N MET A 39 11.41 -5.68 6.36
CA MET A 39 12.56 -4.89 5.90
C MET A 39 13.87 -5.68 5.95
N LYS A 40 14.10 -6.45 7.00
CA LYS A 40 15.27 -7.34 7.07
C LYS A 40 15.33 -8.32 5.91
N ASN A 41 14.19 -8.91 5.54
CA ASN A 41 14.13 -9.85 4.42
C ASN A 41 14.30 -9.13 3.08
N PHE A 42 13.66 -7.96 2.89
CA PHE A 42 13.83 -7.14 1.69
C PHE A 42 15.30 -6.73 1.49
N LEU A 43 15.95 -6.17 2.51
CA LEU A 43 17.35 -5.76 2.44
C LEU A 43 18.27 -6.96 2.18
N ARG A 44 17.99 -8.12 2.79
CA ARG A 44 18.73 -9.35 2.53
C ARG A 44 18.60 -9.80 1.07
N LEU A 45 17.43 -9.68 0.46
CA LEU A 45 17.25 -10.01 -0.95
C LEU A 45 17.99 -9.02 -1.86
N LYS A 46 18.08 -7.76 -1.47
CA LYS A 46 18.87 -6.73 -2.19
C LYS A 46 20.38 -6.98 -2.20
N GLU A 47 20.90 -7.79 -1.27
CA GLU A 47 22.31 -8.20 -1.26
C GLU A 47 22.60 -9.30 -2.31
N GLU A 48 21.55 -9.92 -2.86
CA GLU A 48 21.68 -10.95 -3.88
C GLU A 48 21.62 -10.35 -5.29
N ASP A 49 22.12 -11.06 -6.28
CA ASP A 49 22.03 -10.68 -7.70
C ASP A 49 20.69 -11.12 -8.31
N PHE A 50 19.58 -10.67 -7.68
CA PHE A 50 18.23 -10.93 -8.12
C PHE A 50 17.56 -9.64 -8.61
N GLU A 51 16.72 -9.76 -9.63
CA GLU A 51 15.79 -8.68 -9.99
C GLU A 51 14.69 -8.60 -8.94
N ILE A 52 14.58 -7.47 -8.25
CA ILE A 52 13.60 -7.27 -7.18
C ILE A 52 12.69 -6.10 -7.54
N ASP A 53 11.39 -6.32 -7.43
CA ASP A 53 10.39 -5.27 -7.45
C ASP A 53 9.44 -5.35 -6.25
N ILE A 54 8.67 -4.28 -6.05
CA ILE A 54 7.61 -4.21 -5.04
C ILE A 54 6.28 -4.25 -5.76
N THR A 55 5.39 -5.11 -5.29
CA THR A 55 3.99 -5.12 -5.69
C THR A 55 3.15 -4.63 -4.51
N GLN A 56 2.59 -3.42 -4.64
CA GLN A 56 1.73 -2.80 -3.65
C GLN A 56 0.27 -2.97 -4.04
N THR A 57 -0.55 -3.50 -3.13
CA THR A 57 -2.01 -3.46 -3.26
C THR A 57 -2.53 -2.17 -2.66
N VAL A 58 -3.07 -1.29 -3.50
CA VAL A 58 -3.55 0.03 -3.08
C VAL A 58 -5.04 -0.02 -2.77
N SER A 59 -5.36 0.17 -1.49
CA SER A 59 -6.70 0.26 -0.95
C SER A 59 -6.97 1.67 -0.38
N PHE A 60 -8.17 1.92 0.12
CA PHE A 60 -8.44 3.17 0.82
C PHE A 60 -7.54 3.37 2.06
N MET A 61 -7.03 2.30 2.65
CA MET A 61 -6.23 2.34 3.88
C MET A 61 -4.82 2.89 3.67
N ASN A 62 -4.24 2.76 2.48
CA ASN A 62 -2.89 3.21 2.16
C ASN A 62 -2.81 4.21 1.00
N TYR A 63 -3.95 4.68 0.53
CA TYR A 63 -3.98 5.65 -0.57
C TYR A 63 -3.33 6.98 -0.19
N SER A 64 -3.48 7.42 1.05
CA SER A 64 -2.91 8.67 1.56
C SER A 64 -1.37 8.67 1.60
N THR A 65 -0.75 7.51 1.77
CA THR A 65 0.71 7.34 1.91
C THR A 65 1.38 6.82 0.64
N LEU A 66 0.65 6.74 -0.47
CA LEU A 66 1.16 6.22 -1.73
C LEU A 66 2.45 6.92 -2.19
N GLY A 67 2.53 8.25 -2.00
CA GLY A 67 3.70 9.05 -2.33
C GLY A 67 4.92 8.73 -1.47
N ASP A 68 4.73 8.60 -0.16
CA ASP A 68 5.80 8.26 0.78
C ASP A 68 6.34 6.86 0.51
N PHE A 69 5.42 5.91 0.26
CA PHE A 69 5.76 4.54 -0.11
C PHE A 69 6.60 4.48 -1.40
N TYR A 70 6.19 5.24 -2.44
CA TYR A 70 6.93 5.32 -3.70
C TYR A 70 8.31 5.93 -3.49
N ASN A 71 8.43 7.03 -2.75
CA ASN A 71 9.71 7.66 -2.46
C ASN A 71 10.64 6.70 -1.74
N PHE A 72 10.16 6.01 -0.72
CA PHE A 72 10.95 5.06 0.06
C PHE A 72 11.52 3.94 -0.81
N PHE A 73 10.68 3.20 -1.53
CA PHE A 73 11.17 2.05 -2.30
C PHE A 73 11.85 2.45 -3.61
N TYR A 74 11.28 3.41 -4.35
CA TYR A 74 11.82 3.77 -5.66
C TYR A 74 13.00 4.73 -5.56
N LYS A 75 12.87 5.84 -4.81
CA LYS A 75 13.92 6.86 -4.77
C LYS A 75 15.05 6.51 -3.80
N GLU A 76 14.74 5.99 -2.61
CA GLU A 76 15.77 5.71 -1.60
C GLU A 76 16.40 4.33 -1.79
N HIS A 77 15.59 3.32 -2.12
CA HIS A 77 16.08 1.94 -2.29
C HIS A 77 16.32 1.52 -3.76
N GLY A 78 16.00 2.37 -4.75
CA GLY A 78 16.18 2.05 -6.16
C GLY A 78 15.41 0.80 -6.61
N THR A 79 14.25 0.54 -6.02
CA THR A 79 13.44 -0.64 -6.31
C THR A 79 12.14 -0.23 -6.97
N TYR A 80 11.84 -0.81 -8.13
CA TYR A 80 10.64 -0.48 -8.87
C TYR A 80 9.37 -0.88 -8.09
N VAL A 81 8.33 -0.03 -8.17
CA VAL A 81 7.06 -0.24 -7.47
C VAL A 81 5.92 -0.34 -8.47
N TYR A 82 5.20 -1.46 -8.42
CA TYR A 82 3.94 -1.67 -9.12
C TYR A 82 2.77 -1.37 -8.18
N HIS A 83 1.91 -0.44 -8.55
CA HIS A 83 0.70 -0.10 -7.81
C HIS A 83 -0.51 -0.82 -8.40
N ASN A 84 -1.06 -1.77 -7.67
CA ASN A 84 -2.28 -2.50 -8.05
C ASN A 84 -3.47 -1.93 -7.28
N MET A 85 -4.31 -1.15 -7.96
CA MET A 85 -5.51 -0.57 -7.36
C MET A 85 -6.57 -1.63 -7.08
N VAL A 86 -7.14 -1.60 -5.89
CA VAL A 86 -8.30 -2.45 -5.55
C VAL A 86 -9.56 -1.84 -6.16
N TYR A 87 -10.22 -2.61 -7.02
CA TYR A 87 -11.52 -2.28 -7.62
C TYR A 87 -12.65 -3.12 -7.03
N ASP A 88 -12.33 -4.35 -6.67
CA ASP A 88 -13.26 -5.30 -6.07
C ASP A 88 -12.58 -6.08 -4.92
N PRO A 89 -13.20 -6.17 -3.73
CA PRO A 89 -14.49 -5.58 -3.39
C PRO A 89 -14.42 -4.04 -3.26
N ILE A 90 -15.47 -3.35 -3.73
CA ILE A 90 -15.52 -1.87 -3.78
C ILE A 90 -15.25 -1.22 -2.42
N ILE A 91 -15.64 -1.86 -1.32
CA ILE A 91 -15.43 -1.38 0.06
C ILE A 91 -13.95 -1.25 0.45
N LEU A 92 -13.04 -1.87 -0.29
CA LEU A 92 -11.59 -1.73 -0.09
C LEU A 92 -10.96 -0.77 -1.10
N SER A 93 -11.69 -0.36 -2.13
CA SER A 93 -11.17 0.55 -3.16
C SER A 93 -10.89 1.94 -2.60
N PRO A 94 -9.83 2.63 -3.04
CA PRO A 94 -9.64 4.07 -2.76
C PRO A 94 -10.81 4.95 -3.21
N ALA A 95 -11.63 4.47 -4.15
CA ALA A 95 -12.81 5.18 -4.63
C ALA A 95 -13.90 5.38 -3.55
N VAL A 96 -13.87 4.63 -2.44
CA VAL A 96 -14.83 4.81 -1.33
C VAL A 96 -14.53 6.04 -0.50
N LEU A 97 -13.30 6.54 -0.51
CA LEU A 97 -12.92 7.73 0.24
C LEU A 97 -13.78 8.94 -0.14
N PRO A 98 -14.24 9.74 0.83
CA PRO A 98 -14.93 10.97 0.55
C PRO A 98 -14.16 11.86 -0.43
N LYS A 99 -14.86 12.51 -1.37
CA LYS A 99 -14.24 13.33 -2.42
C LYS A 99 -13.24 14.35 -1.86
N LYS A 100 -13.63 15.07 -0.79
CA LYS A 100 -12.75 16.06 -0.14
C LYS A 100 -11.44 15.43 0.36
N MET A 101 -11.50 14.20 0.87
CA MET A 101 -10.33 13.49 1.35
C MET A 101 -9.42 13.09 0.17
N ARG A 102 -10.00 12.55 -0.89
CA ARG A 102 -9.26 12.21 -2.13
C ARG A 102 -8.61 13.45 -2.76
N ASP A 103 -9.35 14.56 -2.88
CA ASP A 103 -8.81 15.82 -3.44
C ASP A 103 -7.62 16.35 -2.62
N ASN A 104 -7.63 16.19 -1.30
CA ASN A 104 -6.49 16.56 -0.47
C ASN A 104 -5.30 15.62 -0.67
N ILE A 105 -5.53 14.32 -0.76
CA ILE A 105 -4.49 13.32 -1.03
C ILE A 105 -3.86 13.58 -2.40
N HIS A 106 -4.66 13.85 -3.45
CA HIS A 106 -4.16 14.12 -4.79
C HIS A 106 -3.18 15.30 -4.85
N LYS A 107 -3.40 16.33 -4.04
CA LYS A 107 -2.46 17.48 -3.95
C LYS A 107 -1.07 17.07 -3.45
N THR A 108 -0.99 15.99 -2.65
CA THR A 108 0.31 15.48 -2.18
C THR A 108 1.06 14.73 -3.26
N PHE A 109 0.38 14.26 -4.30
CA PHE A 109 0.97 13.47 -5.38
C PHE A 109 1.62 14.31 -6.49
N GLU A 110 1.22 15.59 -6.66
CA GLU A 110 1.63 16.47 -7.76
C GLU A 110 3.15 16.60 -7.91
N ASN A 111 3.91 16.46 -6.81
CA ASN A 111 5.37 16.58 -6.82
C ASN A 111 6.11 15.25 -6.58
N VAL A 112 5.38 14.14 -6.53
CA VAL A 112 5.93 12.82 -6.20
C VAL A 112 6.04 11.94 -7.41
N PHE A 113 4.99 11.89 -8.20
CA PHE A 113 4.89 11.04 -9.38
C PHE A 113 5.19 11.83 -10.65
N GLU A 114 5.70 11.14 -11.67
CA GLU A 114 5.75 11.65 -13.02
C GLU A 114 4.35 11.93 -13.56
N ASP A 115 4.19 12.96 -14.39
CA ASP A 115 2.89 13.47 -14.86
C ASP A 115 1.94 12.37 -15.36
N TRP A 116 2.45 11.42 -16.16
CA TRP A 116 1.63 10.34 -16.72
C TRP A 116 1.11 9.34 -15.65
N ARG A 117 1.89 9.09 -14.60
CA ARG A 117 1.45 8.24 -13.46
C ARG A 117 0.41 8.95 -12.63
N PHE A 118 0.62 10.24 -12.41
CA PHE A 118 -0.33 11.08 -11.69
C PHE A 118 -1.67 11.16 -12.42
N GLU A 119 -1.67 11.42 -13.73
CA GLU A 119 -2.89 11.43 -14.55
C GLU A 119 -3.61 10.09 -14.53
N GLN A 120 -2.87 8.98 -14.58
CA GLN A 120 -3.45 7.65 -14.46
C GLN A 120 -4.15 7.46 -13.12
N LEU A 121 -3.51 7.82 -12.00
CA LEU A 121 -4.10 7.74 -10.67
C LEU A 121 -5.36 8.61 -10.55
N LEU A 122 -5.34 9.83 -11.09
CA LEU A 122 -6.50 10.73 -11.08
C LEU A 122 -7.67 10.18 -11.90
N SER A 123 -7.40 9.64 -13.08
CA SER A 123 -8.43 9.12 -13.97
C SER A 123 -9.20 7.94 -13.38
N MET A 124 -8.57 7.16 -12.51
CA MET A 124 -9.19 6.02 -11.85
C MET A 124 -10.28 6.40 -10.84
N PHE A 125 -10.26 7.64 -10.33
CA PHE A 125 -11.12 8.08 -9.21
C PHE A 125 -11.90 9.35 -9.52
N SER A 126 -12.21 9.61 -10.79
CA SER A 126 -12.97 10.78 -11.25
C SER A 126 -14.44 10.77 -10.81
N ASN A 127 -14.96 9.63 -10.36
CA ASN A 127 -16.37 9.46 -9.99
C ASN A 127 -16.68 9.98 -8.59
N GLU A 128 -17.93 10.41 -8.39
CA GLU A 128 -18.43 10.80 -7.06
C GLU A 128 -18.38 9.61 -6.09
N THR A 129 -18.07 9.92 -4.83
CA THR A 129 -18.09 8.92 -3.76
C THR A 129 -19.52 8.50 -3.48
N ASN A 130 -19.76 7.19 -3.46
CA ASN A 130 -21.01 6.66 -2.95
C ASN A 130 -20.92 6.58 -1.41
N GLU A 131 -21.71 7.43 -0.72
CA GLU A 131 -21.73 7.48 0.74
C GLU A 131 -22.02 6.11 1.38
N LYS A 132 -22.88 5.30 0.75
CA LYS A 132 -23.14 3.95 1.22
C LYS A 132 -21.86 3.10 1.22
N ASN A 133 -21.08 3.14 0.14
CA ASN A 133 -19.84 2.34 0.06
C ASN A 133 -18.82 2.78 1.11
N TRP A 134 -18.78 4.08 1.44
CA TRP A 134 -17.94 4.59 2.51
C TRP A 134 -18.39 4.06 3.88
N ASN A 135 -19.69 4.09 4.18
CA ASN A 135 -20.24 3.57 5.42
C ASN A 135 -20.01 2.04 5.53
N ASP A 136 -20.17 1.31 4.44
CA ASP A 136 -19.89 -0.13 4.38
C ASP A 136 -18.39 -0.42 4.64
N ALA A 137 -17.47 0.43 4.14
CA ALA A 137 -16.04 0.32 4.40
C ALA A 137 -15.70 0.56 5.88
N ILE A 138 -16.31 1.57 6.51
CA ILE A 138 -16.19 1.82 7.95
C ILE A 138 -16.71 0.61 8.76
N GLU A 139 -17.88 0.11 8.43
CA GLU A 139 -18.45 -1.06 9.12
C GLU A 139 -17.55 -2.30 8.99
N TYR A 140 -17.01 -2.53 7.80
CA TYR A 140 -16.06 -3.62 7.55
C TYR A 140 -14.80 -3.46 8.42
N THR A 141 -14.23 -2.26 8.47
CA THR A 141 -13.03 -1.97 9.26
C THR A 141 -13.27 -2.16 10.74
N ASN A 142 -14.38 -1.67 11.27
CA ASN A 142 -14.75 -1.86 12.68
C ASN A 142 -14.92 -3.34 13.05
N LYS A 143 -15.46 -4.16 12.14
CA LYS A 143 -15.54 -5.61 12.33
C LYS A 143 -14.15 -6.26 12.34
N LEU A 144 -13.29 -5.82 11.45
CA LEU A 144 -11.92 -6.31 11.35
C LEU A 144 -11.11 -5.99 12.61
N ASP A 145 -11.19 -4.75 13.09
CA ASP A 145 -10.56 -4.28 14.32
C ASP A 145 -11.00 -5.10 15.53
N LYS A 146 -12.31 -5.35 15.64
CA LYS A 146 -12.84 -6.18 16.71
C LYS A 146 -12.31 -7.62 16.67
N ILE A 147 -12.16 -8.20 15.48
CA ILE A 147 -11.62 -9.56 15.33
C ILE A 147 -10.14 -9.62 15.69
N ARG A 148 -9.39 -8.57 15.40
CA ARG A 148 -7.94 -8.50 15.56
C ARG A 148 -7.49 -7.89 16.91
N ASP A 149 -8.43 -7.39 17.71
CA ASP A 149 -8.17 -6.59 18.90
C ASP A 149 -7.26 -5.39 18.59
N GLN A 150 -7.61 -4.65 17.52
CA GLN A 150 -6.88 -3.49 17.02
C GLN A 150 -7.82 -2.30 16.88
N ASN A 151 -7.25 -1.11 16.62
CA ASN A 151 -7.99 0.08 16.20
C ASN A 151 -7.24 0.73 15.05
N ILE A 152 -7.87 0.89 13.90
CA ILE A 152 -7.25 1.49 12.72
C ILE A 152 -6.63 2.84 13.01
N GLY A 153 -7.24 3.67 13.84
CA GLY A 153 -6.74 5.00 14.20
C GLY A 153 -5.40 5.01 14.94
N ASP A 154 -5.00 3.88 15.54
CA ASP A 154 -3.69 3.74 16.18
C ASP A 154 -2.56 3.51 15.16
N TYR A 155 -2.91 3.01 13.98
CA TYR A 155 -1.99 2.70 12.89
C TYR A 155 -2.04 3.72 11.75
N LEU A 156 -3.24 4.18 11.41
CA LEU A 156 -3.54 5.08 10.30
C LEU A 156 -4.21 6.35 10.86
N SER A 157 -3.39 7.33 11.23
CA SER A 157 -3.83 8.52 11.99
C SER A 157 -4.90 9.35 11.29
N GLU A 158 -4.98 9.31 9.96
CA GLU A 158 -6.01 10.00 9.17
C GLU A 158 -7.42 9.47 9.37
N PHE A 159 -7.57 8.28 9.96
CA PHE A 159 -8.86 7.67 10.28
C PHE A 159 -9.25 7.81 11.77
N LYS A 160 -8.40 8.40 12.60
CA LYS A 160 -8.59 8.47 14.06
C LYS A 160 -9.90 9.17 14.49
N GLU A 161 -10.37 10.13 13.69
CA GLU A 161 -11.59 10.89 14.00
C GLU A 161 -12.82 10.40 13.23
N ILE A 162 -12.66 9.41 12.37
CA ILE A 162 -13.68 8.96 11.41
C ILE A 162 -14.24 7.60 11.78
N MET A 163 -13.48 6.80 12.53
CA MET A 163 -13.83 5.40 12.85
C MET A 163 -13.88 5.12 14.34
#